data_c653aeca42dc1d11ed47d7110f344d55
#
_entry.id   c653aeca42dc1d11ed47d7110f344d55
#
_cell.length_a   1.000
_cell.length_b   1.000
_cell.length_c   1.000
_cell.angle_alpha   90.00
_cell.angle_beta   90.00
_cell.angle_gamma   90.00
#
_symmetry.space_group_name_H-M   'P 1'
#
loop_
_entity.id
_entity.type
_entity.pdbx_description
1 polymer ?
#
loop_
_entity_poly.entity_id
_entity_poly.type
_entity_poly.pdbx_seq_one_letter_code
_entity_poly.pdbx_strand_id
1 'polypeptide(L)'
;VKNGKLASTLTLEANVPQTTKLQLGLIANELPDSTAEYEARFNGDLTDPAASYKDSVTTYNQWWVDNIPYVETQEHNIDKTVFYRWWLSRFNMLDANMPGNTFQYPTSIEGVLGYNNQIVLTSGMFINDTKWFRNAEYSYGTWVSAGQTAKKGQSGYYYYHDNPGDPANWNHSY
;
A
#
# COMPACT_ATOMS: atom_id res chain seq x y z
N VAL A 1 13.38 -11.03 21.85
CA VAL A 1 13.74 -11.94 20.74
C VAL A 1 15.07 -12.58 21.05
N LYS A 2 15.13 -13.88 21.13
CA LYS A 2 16.37 -14.62 21.35
C LYS A 2 16.63 -15.47 20.09
N ASN A 3 17.80 -15.31 19.48
CA ASN A 3 18.18 -16.01 18.24
C ASN A 3 17.20 -15.78 17.06
N GLY A 4 16.65 -14.59 16.91
CA GLY A 4 15.71 -14.29 15.82
C GLY A 4 14.34 -14.99 15.91
N LYS A 5 14.03 -15.61 17.04
CA LYS A 5 12.74 -16.28 17.27
C LYS A 5 11.92 -15.51 18.29
N LEU A 6 10.67 -15.26 17.95
CA LEU A 6 9.64 -14.80 18.87
C LEU A 6 8.88 -16.04 19.37
N ALA A 7 8.78 -16.21 20.68
CA ALA A 7 8.00 -17.28 21.27
C ALA A 7 7.07 -16.72 22.34
N SER A 8 5.82 -17.16 22.30
CA SER A 8 4.82 -16.92 23.32
C SER A 8 4.20 -18.25 23.72
N THR A 9 3.94 -18.41 25.01
CA THR A 9 3.32 -19.63 25.54
C THR A 9 1.95 -19.29 26.10
N LEU A 10 0.95 -20.00 25.64
CA LEU A 10 -0.42 -19.95 26.16
C LEU A 10 -0.69 -21.23 26.93
N THR A 11 -1.05 -21.10 28.20
CA THR A 11 -1.48 -22.23 29.02
C THR A 11 -2.99 -22.24 29.14
N LEU A 12 -3.62 -23.33 28.74
CA LEU A 12 -5.07 -23.52 28.83
C LEU A 12 -5.39 -24.53 29.92
N GLU A 13 -6.45 -24.25 30.67
CA GLU A 13 -6.97 -25.23 31.65
C GLU A 13 -7.79 -26.33 30.94
N ALA A 14 -7.52 -27.56 31.29
CA ALA A 14 -8.24 -28.70 30.73
C ALA A 14 -9.71 -28.69 31.18
N ASN A 15 -10.62 -29.00 30.24
CA ASN A 15 -12.07 -29.09 30.47
C ASN A 15 -12.79 -27.79 30.82
N VAL A 16 -12.16 -26.63 30.66
CA VAL A 16 -12.78 -25.32 30.80
C VAL A 16 -12.95 -24.71 29.43
N PRO A 17 -14.17 -24.35 28.98
CA PRO A 17 -14.35 -23.60 27.74
C PRO A 17 -13.64 -22.26 27.83
N GLN A 18 -12.67 -22.02 26.96
CA GLN A 18 -11.88 -20.79 26.94
C GLN A 18 -11.89 -20.20 25.54
N THR A 19 -12.03 -18.87 25.48
CA THR A 19 -11.84 -18.12 24.24
C THR A 19 -10.57 -17.29 24.38
N THR A 20 -9.65 -17.50 23.46
CA THR A 20 -8.39 -16.76 23.42
C THR A 20 -8.33 -15.94 22.13
N LYS A 21 -7.96 -14.68 22.26
CA LYS A 21 -7.66 -13.80 21.13
C LYS A 21 -6.16 -13.74 20.96
N LEU A 22 -5.70 -13.91 19.73
CA LEU A 22 -4.30 -13.71 19.34
C LEU A 22 -4.25 -12.65 18.26
N GLN A 23 -3.35 -11.71 18.43
CA GLN A 23 -3.06 -10.69 17.44
C GLN A 23 -1.55 -10.63 17.22
N LEU A 24 -1.15 -10.50 15.96
CA LEU A 24 0.23 -10.33 15.57
C LEU A 24 0.38 -8.98 14.86
N GLY A 25 1.30 -8.16 15.34
CA GLY A 25 1.68 -6.91 14.71
C GLY A 25 3.17 -6.87 14.42
N LEU A 26 3.53 -6.20 13.35
CA LEU A 26 4.91 -5.94 12.98
C LEU A 26 5.08 -4.43 12.83
N ILE A 27 6.06 -3.88 13.52
CA ILE A 27 6.50 -2.49 13.37
C ILE A 27 7.91 -2.52 12.84
N ALA A 28 8.13 -1.92 11.68
CA ALA A 28 9.46 -1.81 11.10
C ALA A 28 10.23 -0.63 11.74
N ASN A 29 11.56 -0.73 11.75
CA ASN A 29 12.42 0.32 12.30
C ASN A 29 12.38 1.64 11.51
N GLU A 30 11.70 1.64 10.37
CA GLU A 30 11.48 2.83 9.54
C GLU A 30 10.43 3.79 10.12
N LEU A 31 9.79 3.42 11.24
CA LEU A 31 8.76 4.20 11.93
C LEU A 31 9.27 4.80 13.26
N PRO A 32 10.25 5.70 13.25
CA PRO A 32 10.89 6.11 14.50
C PRO A 32 9.97 6.91 15.44
N ASP A 33 8.98 7.65 14.90
CA ASP A 33 8.33 8.71 15.67
C ASP A 33 6.83 8.50 15.94
N SER A 34 6.21 7.41 15.47
CA SER A 34 4.75 7.22 15.59
C SER A 34 4.30 5.84 16.06
N THR A 35 5.13 5.13 16.82
CA THR A 35 4.78 3.82 17.36
C THR A 35 3.54 3.86 18.25
N ALA A 36 3.34 4.96 18.98
CA ALA A 36 2.22 5.10 19.91
C ALA A 36 0.84 5.02 19.23
N GLU A 37 0.69 5.57 18.04
CA GLU A 37 -0.55 5.49 17.27
C GLU A 37 -0.83 4.05 16.80
N TYR A 38 0.19 3.37 16.29
CA TYR A 38 0.09 1.97 15.87
C TYR A 38 -0.17 1.03 17.06
N GLU A 39 0.48 1.27 18.19
CA GLU A 39 0.24 0.52 19.42
C GLU A 39 -1.18 0.74 19.96
N ALA A 40 -1.69 1.95 19.92
CA ALA A 40 -3.06 2.27 20.33
C ALA A 40 -4.08 1.55 19.43
N ARG A 41 -3.89 1.58 18.12
CA ARG A 41 -4.72 0.85 17.17
C ARG A 41 -4.62 -0.67 17.38
N PHE A 42 -3.42 -1.21 17.51
CA PHE A 42 -3.20 -2.62 17.79
C PHE A 42 -3.95 -3.09 19.05
N ASN A 43 -3.85 -2.34 20.13
CA ASN A 43 -4.55 -2.65 21.38
C ASN A 43 -6.06 -2.50 21.25
N GLY A 44 -6.54 -1.51 20.51
CA GLY A 44 -7.96 -1.31 20.22
C GLY A 44 -8.54 -2.49 19.43
N ASP A 45 -7.85 -2.93 18.40
CA ASP A 45 -8.26 -4.06 17.55
C ASP A 45 -8.37 -5.36 18.36
N LEU A 46 -7.47 -5.58 19.30
CA LEU A 46 -7.53 -6.75 20.19
C LEU A 46 -8.74 -6.69 21.14
N THR A 47 -9.16 -5.50 21.53
CA THR A 47 -10.32 -5.31 22.44
C THR A 47 -11.62 -5.71 21.77
N ASP A 48 -11.86 -5.27 20.55
CA ASP A 48 -13.04 -5.64 19.75
C ASP A 48 -12.66 -5.94 18.29
N PRO A 49 -12.18 -7.16 18.00
CA PRO A 49 -11.79 -7.54 16.65
C PRO A 49 -12.93 -7.49 15.62
N ALA A 50 -14.18 -7.71 16.07
CA ALA A 50 -15.33 -7.70 15.17
C ALA A 50 -15.66 -6.27 14.72
N ALA A 51 -15.60 -5.31 15.63
CA ALA A 51 -15.77 -3.90 15.29
C ALA A 51 -14.65 -3.41 14.38
N SER A 52 -13.39 -3.75 14.67
CA SER A 52 -12.24 -3.39 13.85
C SER A 52 -12.31 -3.97 12.44
N TYR A 53 -12.73 -5.22 12.31
CA TYR A 53 -12.97 -5.83 11.00
C TYR A 53 -14.08 -5.09 10.23
N LYS A 54 -15.20 -4.82 10.88
CA LYS A 54 -16.32 -4.09 10.28
C LYS A 54 -15.89 -2.69 9.83
N ASP A 55 -15.12 -1.99 10.64
CA ASP A 55 -14.60 -0.66 10.31
C ASP A 55 -13.68 -0.72 9.09
N SER A 56 -12.76 -1.68 9.06
CA SER A 56 -11.88 -1.91 7.92
C SER A 56 -12.65 -2.17 6.62
N VAL A 57 -13.68 -3.01 6.65
CA VAL A 57 -14.54 -3.27 5.49
C VAL A 57 -15.30 -2.01 5.06
N THR A 58 -15.84 -1.26 6.03
CA THR A 58 -16.59 -0.04 5.76
C THR A 58 -15.69 1.02 5.11
N THR A 59 -14.52 1.24 5.67
CA THR A 59 -13.53 2.19 5.15
C THR A 59 -13.07 1.82 3.73
N TYR A 60 -12.81 0.54 3.52
CA TYR A 60 -12.43 0.06 2.19
C TYR A 60 -13.55 0.26 1.16
N ASN A 61 -14.79 -0.08 1.50
CA ASN A 61 -15.92 0.10 0.61
C ASN A 61 -16.21 1.57 0.35
N GLN A 62 -16.08 2.42 1.37
CA GLN A 62 -16.25 3.86 1.21
C GLN A 62 -15.21 4.43 0.25
N TRP A 63 -13.95 3.99 0.35
CA TRP A 63 -12.92 4.38 -0.59
C TRP A 63 -13.33 4.05 -2.05
N TRP A 64 -13.94 2.87 -2.30
CA TRP A 64 -14.42 2.50 -3.62
C TRP A 64 -15.53 3.42 -4.12
N VAL A 65 -16.50 3.71 -3.26
CA VAL A 65 -17.61 4.62 -3.58
C VAL A 65 -17.09 6.02 -3.94
N ASP A 66 -16.10 6.50 -3.20
CA ASP A 66 -15.57 7.83 -3.36
C ASP A 66 -14.69 7.98 -4.60
N ASN A 67 -13.97 6.93 -4.99
CA ASN A 67 -12.92 7.04 -5.98
C ASN A 67 -13.21 6.33 -7.30
N ILE A 68 -13.95 5.24 -7.30
CA ILE A 68 -14.13 4.42 -8.50
C ILE A 68 -15.42 4.81 -9.23
N PRO A 69 -15.35 5.17 -10.52
CA PRO A 69 -16.54 5.42 -11.32
C PRO A 69 -17.30 4.13 -11.59
N TYR A 70 -18.60 4.24 -11.72
CA TYR A 70 -19.44 3.14 -12.17
C TYR A 70 -19.25 2.90 -13.67
N VAL A 71 -19.00 1.66 -14.04
CA VAL A 71 -18.91 1.20 -15.43
C VAL A 71 -19.80 -0.02 -15.60
N GLU A 72 -20.65 0.03 -16.58
CA GLU A 72 -21.49 -1.10 -16.97
C GLU A 72 -21.53 -1.16 -18.51
N THR A 73 -21.17 -2.31 -19.04
CA THR A 73 -21.24 -2.58 -20.47
C THR A 73 -22.18 -3.78 -20.72
N GLN A 74 -22.43 -4.09 -21.98
CA GLN A 74 -23.21 -5.28 -22.34
C GLN A 74 -22.38 -6.58 -22.21
N GLU A 75 -21.08 -6.47 -21.97
CA GLU A 75 -20.15 -7.59 -21.87
C GLU A 75 -19.57 -7.68 -20.46
N HIS A 76 -20.10 -8.62 -19.68
CA HIS A 76 -19.71 -8.81 -18.28
C HIS A 76 -18.20 -9.04 -18.06
N ASN A 77 -17.50 -9.67 -19.01
CA ASN A 77 -16.07 -9.90 -18.88
C ASN A 77 -15.28 -8.60 -19.00
N ILE A 78 -15.76 -7.61 -19.75
CA ILE A 78 -15.17 -6.28 -19.82
C ILE A 78 -15.32 -5.59 -18.48
N ASP A 79 -16.54 -5.56 -17.92
CA ASP A 79 -16.81 -4.95 -16.63
C ASP A 79 -15.93 -5.55 -15.54
N LYS A 80 -15.90 -6.87 -15.45
CA LYS A 80 -15.07 -7.60 -14.49
C LYS A 80 -13.58 -7.26 -14.65
N THR A 81 -13.10 -7.18 -15.88
CA THR A 81 -11.69 -6.85 -16.15
C THR A 81 -11.35 -5.44 -15.73
N VAL A 82 -12.20 -4.46 -16.02
CA VAL A 82 -11.99 -3.06 -15.63
C VAL A 82 -11.91 -2.93 -14.12
N PHE A 83 -12.91 -3.45 -13.39
CA PHE A 83 -12.91 -3.42 -11.93
C PHE A 83 -11.74 -4.16 -11.32
N TYR A 84 -11.33 -5.31 -11.89
CA TYR A 84 -10.15 -6.06 -11.43
C TYR A 84 -8.86 -5.25 -11.62
N ARG A 85 -8.69 -4.56 -12.75
CA ARG A 85 -7.52 -3.68 -12.98
C ARG A 85 -7.48 -2.53 -11.98
N TRP A 86 -8.60 -1.89 -11.70
CA TRP A 86 -8.67 -0.85 -10.68
C TRP A 86 -8.42 -1.37 -9.27
N TRP A 87 -8.87 -2.60 -8.98
CA TRP A 87 -8.54 -3.26 -7.73
C TRP A 87 -7.03 -3.51 -7.61
N LEU A 88 -6.38 -4.02 -8.65
CA LEU A 88 -4.92 -4.20 -8.68
C LEU A 88 -4.20 -2.86 -8.51
N SER A 89 -4.63 -1.80 -9.18
CA SER A 89 -4.04 -0.47 -9.03
C SER A 89 -4.14 0.03 -7.60
N ARG A 90 -5.30 -0.15 -6.93
CA ARG A 90 -5.45 0.22 -5.52
C ARG A 90 -4.59 -0.64 -4.60
N PHE A 91 -4.50 -1.93 -4.88
CA PHE A 91 -3.72 -2.88 -4.08
C PHE A 91 -2.21 -2.59 -4.15
N ASN A 92 -1.73 -2.15 -5.30
CA ASN A 92 -0.31 -1.84 -5.54
C ASN A 92 -0.01 -0.33 -5.44
N MET A 93 -0.73 0.39 -4.60
CA MET A 93 -0.51 1.82 -4.39
C MET A 93 0.00 2.08 -2.98
N LEU A 94 1.10 2.78 -2.89
CA LEU A 94 1.62 3.30 -1.63
C LEU A 94 0.98 4.66 -1.36
N ASP A 95 0.55 4.88 -0.14
CA ASP A 95 0.07 6.18 0.30
C ASP A 95 1.22 7.18 0.41
N ALA A 96 0.88 8.46 0.31
CA ALA A 96 1.85 9.53 0.50
C ALA A 96 2.38 9.57 1.94
N ASN A 97 3.62 10.00 2.08
CA ASN A 97 4.26 10.19 3.38
C ASN A 97 4.26 8.93 4.27
N MET A 98 4.21 7.76 3.67
CA MET A 98 4.41 6.55 4.44
C MET A 98 5.84 6.50 5.00
N PRO A 99 6.01 6.01 6.22
CA PRO A 99 7.34 5.78 6.77
C PRO A 99 8.20 4.91 5.84
N GLY A 100 9.45 5.29 5.65
CA GLY A 100 10.37 4.59 4.76
C GLY A 100 10.26 4.99 3.28
N ASN A 101 9.36 5.90 2.92
CA ASN A 101 9.33 6.47 1.57
C ASN A 101 9.23 8.00 1.58
N THR A 102 9.58 8.62 0.45
CA THR A 102 9.56 10.07 0.26
C THR A 102 8.50 10.52 -0.74
N PHE A 103 7.57 9.66 -1.11
CA PHE A 103 6.49 10.01 -2.02
C PHE A 103 5.58 11.05 -1.37
N GLN A 104 5.38 12.16 -2.06
CA GLN A 104 4.50 13.25 -1.62
C GLN A 104 3.04 13.01 -2.00
N TYR A 105 2.79 12.08 -2.91
CA TYR A 105 1.47 11.71 -3.41
C TYR A 105 1.34 10.19 -3.47
N PRO A 106 0.11 9.67 -3.46
CA PRO A 106 -0.12 8.26 -3.70
C PRO A 106 0.58 7.80 -4.98
N THR A 107 1.34 6.73 -4.91
CA THR A 107 2.23 6.29 -5.99
C THR A 107 2.03 4.81 -6.25
N SER A 108 1.74 4.46 -7.50
CA SER A 108 1.63 3.07 -7.91
C SER A 108 3.02 2.41 -7.97
N ILE A 109 3.10 1.22 -7.41
CA ILE A 109 4.25 0.33 -7.49
C ILE A 109 3.90 -0.89 -8.34
N GLU A 110 4.89 -1.59 -8.89
CA GLU A 110 4.62 -2.69 -9.80
C GLU A 110 4.04 -3.91 -9.08
N GLY A 111 4.51 -4.22 -7.89
CA GLY A 111 3.96 -5.30 -7.08
C GLY A 111 4.69 -5.51 -5.76
N VAL A 112 4.04 -6.23 -4.86
CA VAL A 112 4.50 -6.38 -3.47
C VAL A 112 5.55 -7.46 -3.25
N LEU A 113 5.80 -8.33 -4.21
CA LEU A 113 6.63 -9.53 -4.01
C LEU A 113 8.04 -9.45 -4.59
N GLY A 114 8.29 -8.64 -5.58
CA GLY A 114 9.61 -8.58 -6.23
C GLY A 114 10.00 -7.19 -6.67
N TYR A 115 9.02 -6.42 -7.10
CA TYR A 115 9.19 -5.06 -7.60
C TYR A 115 8.32 -4.11 -6.76
N ASN A 116 8.62 -4.02 -5.49
CA ASN A 116 7.91 -3.18 -4.52
C ASN A 116 8.29 -1.69 -4.60
N ASN A 117 8.66 -1.25 -5.77
CA ASN A 117 9.05 0.11 -6.07
C ASN A 117 8.31 0.62 -7.31
N GLN A 118 8.33 1.93 -7.51
CA GLN A 118 7.84 2.53 -8.72
C GLN A 118 8.77 2.16 -9.89
N ILE A 119 8.25 1.41 -10.84
CA ILE A 119 8.95 1.03 -12.06
C ILE A 119 8.56 1.99 -13.18
N VAL A 120 9.54 2.62 -13.81
CA VAL A 120 9.29 3.63 -14.85
C VAL A 120 8.54 3.04 -16.03
N LEU A 121 8.90 1.84 -16.45
CA LEU A 121 8.30 1.18 -17.60
C LEU A 121 6.79 0.97 -17.44
N THR A 122 6.34 0.56 -16.25
CA THR A 122 4.94 0.24 -15.98
C THR A 122 4.13 1.42 -15.44
N SER A 123 4.79 2.49 -14.99
CA SER A 123 4.11 3.68 -14.45
C SER A 123 3.08 4.28 -15.40
N GLY A 124 3.38 4.32 -16.70
CA GLY A 124 2.44 4.81 -17.71
C GLY A 124 1.16 3.98 -17.81
N MET A 125 1.26 2.67 -17.58
CA MET A 125 0.09 1.77 -17.56
C MET A 125 -0.78 2.05 -16.34
N PHE A 126 -0.18 2.19 -15.15
CA PHE A 126 -0.90 2.55 -13.92
C PHE A 126 -1.57 3.91 -14.02
N ILE A 127 -0.90 4.91 -14.57
CA ILE A 127 -1.49 6.23 -14.82
C ILE A 127 -2.71 6.11 -15.75
N ASN A 128 -2.63 5.28 -16.79
CA ASN A 128 -3.75 5.04 -17.69
C ASN A 128 -4.94 4.34 -17.02
N ASP A 129 -4.71 3.48 -16.03
CA ASP A 129 -5.77 2.84 -15.27
C ASP A 129 -6.38 3.81 -14.24
N THR A 130 -5.54 4.53 -13.51
CA THR A 130 -5.98 5.37 -12.39
C THR A 130 -6.47 6.75 -12.82
N LYS A 131 -6.24 7.19 -14.05
CA LYS A 131 -6.77 8.48 -14.58
C LYS A 131 -8.29 8.58 -14.57
N TRP A 132 -8.98 7.45 -14.46
CA TRP A 132 -10.43 7.38 -14.36
C TRP A 132 -10.95 7.49 -12.93
N PHE A 133 -10.07 7.44 -11.93
CA PHE A 133 -10.45 7.65 -10.55
C PHE A 133 -10.94 9.08 -10.34
N ARG A 134 -11.90 9.24 -9.46
CA ARG A 134 -12.49 10.58 -9.17
C ARG A 134 -11.49 11.50 -8.50
N ASN A 135 -10.60 10.96 -7.66
CA ASN A 135 -9.47 11.72 -7.14
C ASN A 135 -8.27 11.58 -8.09
N ALA A 136 -7.91 12.68 -8.74
CA ALA A 136 -6.82 12.73 -9.72
C ALA A 136 -5.42 12.47 -9.08
N GLU A 137 -5.28 12.60 -7.77
CA GLU A 137 -4.01 12.35 -7.08
C GLU A 137 -3.49 10.93 -7.29
N TYR A 138 -4.37 9.96 -7.41
CA TYR A 138 -4.00 8.57 -7.68
C TYR A 138 -3.35 8.36 -9.05
N SER A 139 -3.57 9.26 -9.98
CA SER A 139 -2.98 9.24 -11.31
C SER A 139 -1.73 10.11 -11.40
N TYR A 140 -1.88 11.41 -11.14
CA TYR A 140 -0.75 12.32 -11.28
C TYR A 140 0.32 12.12 -10.21
N GLY A 141 -0.03 11.57 -9.04
CA GLY A 141 0.93 11.26 -7.98
C GLY A 141 2.02 10.33 -8.46
N THR A 142 1.66 9.27 -9.15
CA THR A 142 2.62 8.34 -9.76
C THR A 142 3.55 9.07 -10.75
N TRP A 143 3.00 9.97 -11.56
CA TRP A 143 3.80 10.76 -12.51
C TRP A 143 4.72 11.76 -11.82
N VAL A 144 4.22 12.47 -10.81
CA VAL A 144 5.00 13.45 -10.03
C VAL A 144 6.15 12.75 -9.31
N SER A 145 5.89 11.60 -8.71
CA SER A 145 6.91 10.81 -8.00
C SER A 145 8.04 10.38 -8.94
N ALA A 146 7.73 9.97 -10.16
CA ALA A 146 8.75 9.70 -11.16
C ALA A 146 9.57 10.95 -11.50
N GLY A 147 8.93 12.11 -11.62
CA GLY A 147 9.59 13.39 -11.88
C GLY A 147 10.48 13.86 -10.73
N GLN A 148 10.03 13.69 -9.48
CA GLN A 148 10.80 14.07 -8.30
C GLN A 148 12.12 13.31 -8.17
N THR A 149 12.14 12.11 -8.70
CA THR A 149 13.30 11.22 -8.62
C THR A 149 14.12 11.18 -9.89
N ALA A 150 13.75 11.94 -10.92
CA ALA A 150 14.49 12.02 -12.17
C ALA A 150 15.91 12.57 -11.94
N LYS A 151 16.88 11.93 -12.57
CA LYS A 151 18.29 12.33 -12.50
C LYS A 151 18.73 13.07 -13.75
N LYS A 152 19.57 14.08 -13.58
CA LYS A 152 20.20 14.77 -14.68
C LYS A 152 21.40 13.96 -15.19
N GLY A 153 21.33 13.50 -16.41
CA GLY A 153 22.42 12.81 -17.05
C GLY A 153 23.56 13.74 -17.51
N GLN A 154 24.68 13.15 -17.95
CA GLN A 154 25.86 13.89 -18.43
C GLN A 154 25.57 14.77 -19.66
N SER A 155 24.58 14.36 -20.48
CA SER A 155 24.13 15.12 -21.65
C SER A 155 23.26 16.35 -21.28
N GLY A 156 22.99 16.58 -20.01
CA GLY A 156 22.11 17.65 -19.55
C GLY A 156 20.61 17.33 -19.56
N TYR A 157 20.21 16.21 -20.15
CA TYR A 157 18.84 15.74 -20.13
C TYR A 157 18.53 14.99 -18.82
N TYR A 158 17.27 15.09 -18.38
CA TYR A 158 16.78 14.30 -17.25
C TYR A 158 16.36 12.92 -17.76
N TYR A 159 16.61 11.90 -16.95
CA TYR A 159 16.11 10.56 -17.17
C TYR A 159 15.41 10.05 -15.90
N TYR A 160 14.40 9.24 -16.13
CA TYR A 160 13.67 8.55 -15.08
C TYR A 160 14.32 7.21 -14.79
N HIS A 161 14.16 6.74 -13.58
CA HIS A 161 14.62 5.43 -13.17
C HIS A 161 13.69 4.89 -12.09
N ASP A 162 13.81 3.62 -11.79
CA ASP A 162 13.00 2.98 -10.79
C ASP A 162 13.24 3.63 -9.42
N ASN A 163 12.14 3.79 -8.68
CA ASN A 163 12.13 4.58 -7.47
C ASN A 163 11.56 3.75 -6.31
N PRO A 164 12.41 3.36 -5.36
CA PRO A 164 11.96 2.63 -4.17
C PRO A 164 11.28 3.53 -3.12
N GLY A 165 11.19 4.85 -3.36
CA GLY A 165 10.72 5.80 -2.37
C GLY A 165 11.77 6.16 -1.32
N ASP A 166 12.90 5.48 -1.30
CA ASP A 166 14.05 5.75 -0.42
C ASP A 166 15.24 6.24 -1.24
N PRO A 167 15.66 7.51 -1.08
CA PRO A 167 16.77 8.07 -1.83
C PRO A 167 18.12 7.40 -1.56
N ALA A 168 18.25 6.60 -0.51
CA ALA A 168 19.49 5.88 -0.21
C ALA A 168 19.66 4.58 -1.02
N ASN A 169 18.58 4.02 -1.58
CA ASN A 169 18.56 2.71 -2.23
C ASN A 169 18.45 2.76 -3.78
N TRP A 170 19.01 3.75 -4.39
CA TRP A 170 18.88 4.08 -5.83
C TRP A 170 19.73 3.21 -6.78
N ASN A 171 19.72 1.91 -6.65
CA ASN A 171 20.65 1.06 -7.38
C ASN A 171 20.12 0.43 -8.67
N HIS A 172 18.92 0.76 -9.12
CA HIS A 172 18.37 0.20 -10.36
C HIS A 172 18.05 1.32 -11.36
N SER A 173 18.92 1.46 -12.34
CA SER A 173 18.64 2.24 -13.56
C SER A 173 18.50 1.27 -14.73
N TYR A 174 17.47 1.42 -15.52
CA TYR A 174 17.36 0.82 -16.84
C TYR A 174 17.86 1.77 -17.89
#